data_f5652e906f59969a5d508a0a56561dbc
#
_entry.id   f5652e906f59969a5d508a0a56561dbc
#
_cell.length_a   1.000
_cell.length_b   1.000
_cell.length_c   1.000
_cell.angle_alpha   90.00
_cell.angle_beta   90.00
_cell.angle_gamma   90.00
#
_symmetry.space_group_name_H-M   'P 1'
#
loop_
_entity.id
_entity.type
_entity.pdbx_description
1 polymer ?
#
loop_
_entity_poly.entity_id
_entity_poly.type
_entity_poly.pdbx_seq_one_letter_code
_entity_poly.pdbx_strand_id
1 'polypeptide(L)'
;KMDFGGQAIKMKDQSNLTVGLQQLLFSGQWILGMQTSKIAVRLTEQEVETTELDIVENIYNSYYTVLVSERMLDILRQNLENMNEIYKHTDNMYKAGTVEVTDVDQIRINVGQLKNSLLSMERTVAVNYNLLRLQLGLEAGTPIKLTDALNVFLENDKSTRLYVEKFDINNNLSYQLITTQTELNKK
;
A
#
# COMPACT_ATOMS: atom_id res chain seq x y z
N LYS A 1 40.19 6.63 62.31
CA LYS A 1 41.27 6.10 63.18
C LYS A 1 40.80 4.73 63.60
N MET A 2 41.33 3.68 63.02
CA MET A 2 41.20 2.35 63.57
C MET A 2 42.50 2.03 64.34
N ASP A 3 42.36 1.76 65.62
CA ASP A 3 43.50 1.46 66.50
C ASP A 3 43.58 -0.07 66.63
N PHE A 4 44.62 -0.60 66.07
CA PHE A 4 44.99 -2.04 66.20
C PHE A 4 46.34 -2.16 66.91
N GLY A 5 46.33 -2.45 68.23
CA GLY A 5 47.48 -2.89 68.99
C GLY A 5 48.67 -1.94 69.07
N GLY A 6 48.42 -0.63 69.28
CA GLY A 6 49.49 0.31 69.68
C GLY A 6 50.40 0.83 68.55
N GLN A 7 50.11 0.50 67.30
CA GLN A 7 50.82 1.08 66.15
C GLN A 7 49.83 1.94 65.37
N ALA A 8 49.96 3.25 65.37
CA ALA A 8 49.17 4.18 64.56
C ALA A 8 49.64 4.09 63.11
N ILE A 9 48.87 3.46 62.24
CA ILE A 9 49.08 3.51 60.79
C ILE A 9 48.60 4.90 60.28
N LYS A 10 49.52 5.77 59.95
CA LYS A 10 49.25 7.02 59.25
C LYS A 10 49.02 6.68 57.79
N MET A 11 47.74 6.63 57.39
CA MET A 11 47.41 6.69 55.97
C MET A 11 47.75 8.07 55.44
N LYS A 12 48.61 8.11 54.43
CA LYS A 12 48.97 9.35 53.74
C LYS A 12 47.81 9.62 52.72
N ASP A 13 47.11 10.69 52.89
CA ASP A 13 46.12 11.13 51.94
C ASP A 13 46.80 11.42 50.58
N GLN A 14 46.51 10.62 49.59
CA GLN A 14 46.95 10.82 48.22
C GLN A 14 45.78 11.34 47.43
N SER A 15 45.84 12.58 46.97
CA SER A 15 44.90 13.14 45.96
C SER A 15 45.65 13.28 44.64
N ASN A 16 45.17 12.62 43.63
CA ASN A 16 45.67 12.73 42.26
C ASN A 16 44.69 13.54 41.42
N LEU A 17 45.14 14.63 40.80
CA LEU A 17 44.41 15.35 39.73
C LEU A 17 45.13 15.07 38.41
N THR A 18 44.47 14.42 37.50
CA THR A 18 45.00 14.14 36.15
C THR A 18 44.20 14.92 35.12
N VAL A 19 44.86 15.78 34.37
CA VAL A 19 44.28 16.44 33.19
C VAL A 19 44.95 15.86 31.96
N GLY A 20 44.12 15.19 31.10
CA GLY A 20 44.59 14.62 29.87
C GLY A 20 44.03 15.33 28.67
N LEU A 21 44.86 15.68 27.69
CA LEU A 21 44.44 16.16 26.38
C LEU A 21 44.74 15.07 25.36
N GLN A 22 43.69 14.58 24.67
CA GLN A 22 43.85 13.56 23.62
C GLN A 22 43.34 14.14 22.28
N GLN A 23 44.23 14.19 21.30
CA GLN A 23 43.89 14.65 19.95
C GLN A 23 44.08 13.48 18.99
N LEU A 24 43.03 13.18 18.23
CA LEU A 24 43.05 12.21 17.16
C LEU A 24 43.74 12.82 15.93
N LEU A 25 44.95 12.34 15.60
CA LEU A 25 45.71 12.84 14.42
C LEU A 25 45.42 12.03 13.17
N PHE A 26 45.20 10.73 13.32
CA PHE A 26 44.87 9.81 12.22
C PHE A 26 44.01 8.66 12.74
N SER A 27 42.97 8.33 12.00
CA SER A 27 42.12 7.15 12.27
C SER A 27 41.57 6.57 10.97
N GLY A 28 41.95 5.30 10.70
CA GLY A 28 41.39 4.53 9.59
C GLY A 28 39.86 4.35 9.74
N GLN A 29 39.36 4.19 10.98
CA GLN A 29 37.96 4.10 11.28
C GLN A 29 37.19 5.38 10.89
N TRP A 30 37.79 6.55 11.11
CA TRP A 30 37.14 7.82 10.71
C TRP A 30 37.00 7.94 9.20
N ILE A 31 38.01 7.52 8.44
CA ILE A 31 38.01 7.53 6.96
C ILE A 31 36.93 6.53 6.45
N LEU A 32 36.90 5.32 7.00
CA LEU A 32 35.88 4.31 6.68
C LEU A 32 34.49 4.82 7.05
N GLY A 33 34.32 5.40 8.24
CA GLY A 33 33.06 5.97 8.70
C GLY A 33 32.54 7.06 7.75
N MET A 34 33.42 7.91 7.20
CA MET A 34 33.02 8.92 6.23
C MET A 34 32.60 8.33 4.89
N GLN A 35 33.28 7.25 4.44
CA GLN A 35 32.90 6.55 3.19
C GLN A 35 31.58 5.79 3.35
N THR A 36 31.39 5.07 4.46
CA THR A 36 30.14 4.34 4.74
C THR A 36 28.97 5.29 4.94
N SER A 37 29.18 6.44 5.57
CA SER A 37 28.14 7.47 5.72
C SER A 37 27.62 7.97 4.37
N LYS A 38 28.48 8.20 3.38
CA LYS A 38 28.06 8.61 2.01
C LYS A 38 27.22 7.53 1.32
N ILE A 39 27.61 6.26 1.49
CA ILE A 39 26.85 5.14 0.91
C ILE A 39 25.49 5.01 1.63
N ALA A 40 25.46 5.20 2.95
CA ALA A 40 24.21 5.17 3.71
C ALA A 40 23.24 6.27 3.31
N VAL A 41 23.73 7.50 3.06
CA VAL A 41 22.88 8.59 2.53
C VAL A 41 22.29 8.20 1.19
N ARG A 42 23.10 7.71 0.24
CA ARG A 42 22.60 7.27 -1.07
C ARG A 42 21.58 6.13 -0.94
N LEU A 43 21.79 5.20 0.00
CA LEU A 43 20.83 4.12 0.27
C LEU A 43 19.49 4.70 0.71
N THR A 44 19.50 5.63 1.66
CA THR A 44 18.28 6.28 2.14
C THR A 44 17.57 7.07 1.03
N GLU A 45 18.29 7.76 0.15
CA GLU A 45 17.73 8.45 -1.00
C GLU A 45 17.01 7.48 -1.95
N GLN A 46 17.63 6.31 -2.23
CA GLN A 46 17.01 5.27 -3.05
C GLN A 46 15.80 4.61 -2.36
N GLU A 47 15.82 4.47 -1.03
CA GLU A 47 14.67 3.98 -0.25
C GLU A 47 13.49 4.96 -0.32
N VAL A 48 13.75 6.27 -0.26
CA VAL A 48 12.71 7.30 -0.43
C VAL A 48 12.10 7.20 -1.83
N GLU A 49 12.92 7.14 -2.88
CA GLU A 49 12.44 7.03 -4.26
C GLU A 49 11.60 5.75 -4.48
N THR A 50 12.03 4.63 -3.90
CA THR A 50 11.26 3.37 -3.94
C THR A 50 9.91 3.54 -3.22
N THR A 51 9.91 4.17 -2.05
CA THR A 51 8.69 4.43 -1.28
C THR A 51 7.72 5.35 -2.03
N GLU A 52 8.22 6.37 -2.72
CA GLU A 52 7.39 7.25 -3.56
C GLU A 52 6.71 6.46 -4.68
N LEU A 53 7.44 5.56 -5.37
CA LEU A 53 6.85 4.69 -6.39
C LEU A 53 5.80 3.74 -5.82
N ASP A 54 6.06 3.13 -4.67
CA ASP A 54 5.11 2.24 -3.99
C ASP A 54 3.82 2.98 -3.62
N ILE A 55 3.93 4.22 -3.15
CA ILE A 55 2.75 5.07 -2.85
C ILE A 55 1.96 5.34 -4.11
N VAL A 56 2.62 5.73 -5.21
CA VAL A 56 1.97 5.99 -6.50
C VAL A 56 1.27 4.72 -7.02
N GLU A 57 1.93 3.56 -6.95
CA GLU A 57 1.34 2.28 -7.35
C GLU A 57 0.11 1.94 -6.50
N ASN A 58 0.18 2.10 -5.18
CA ASN A 58 -0.93 1.85 -4.28
C ASN A 58 -2.14 2.77 -4.55
N ILE A 59 -1.88 4.06 -4.88
CA ILE A 59 -2.94 5.00 -5.28
C ILE A 59 -3.59 4.55 -6.59
N TYR A 60 -2.81 4.17 -7.61
CA TYR A 60 -3.34 3.67 -8.87
C TYR A 60 -4.17 2.39 -8.66
N ASN A 61 -3.67 1.43 -7.89
CA ASN A 61 -4.38 0.20 -7.58
C ASN A 61 -5.72 0.47 -6.88
N SER A 62 -5.73 1.39 -5.90
CA SER A 62 -6.94 1.80 -5.22
C SER A 62 -7.91 2.53 -6.16
N TYR A 63 -7.41 3.39 -7.05
CA TYR A 63 -8.20 4.09 -8.04
C TYR A 63 -8.89 3.13 -9.02
N TYR A 64 -8.13 2.19 -9.60
CA TYR A 64 -8.70 1.17 -10.49
C TYR A 64 -9.70 0.26 -9.77
N THR A 65 -9.43 -0.08 -8.51
CA THR A 65 -10.36 -0.87 -7.70
C THR A 65 -11.71 -0.16 -7.53
N VAL A 66 -11.72 1.15 -7.33
CA VAL A 66 -12.97 1.93 -7.29
C VAL A 66 -13.67 1.89 -8.64
N LEU A 67 -12.97 2.18 -9.75
CA LEU A 67 -13.57 2.16 -11.10
C LEU A 67 -14.20 0.82 -11.44
N VAL A 68 -13.50 -0.29 -11.15
CA VAL A 68 -14.02 -1.64 -11.40
C VAL A 68 -15.23 -1.93 -10.53
N SER A 69 -15.20 -1.53 -9.25
CA SER A 69 -16.33 -1.77 -8.34
C SER A 69 -17.56 -0.94 -8.71
N GLU A 70 -17.41 0.28 -9.19
CA GLU A 70 -18.51 1.09 -9.72
C GLU A 70 -19.11 0.44 -10.98
N ARG A 71 -18.26 -0.04 -11.89
CA ARG A 71 -18.74 -0.73 -13.09
C ARG A 71 -19.50 -2.01 -12.74
N MET A 72 -19.02 -2.77 -11.76
CA MET A 72 -19.73 -3.96 -11.27
C MET A 72 -21.07 -3.61 -10.64
N LEU A 73 -21.15 -2.50 -9.90
CA LEU A 73 -22.40 -1.99 -9.33
C LEU A 73 -23.41 -1.67 -10.42
N ASP A 74 -22.98 -1.01 -11.51
CA ASP A 74 -23.86 -0.69 -12.65
C ASP A 74 -24.36 -1.95 -13.34
N ILE A 75 -23.50 -2.95 -13.55
CA ILE A 75 -23.89 -4.23 -14.13
C ILE A 75 -24.93 -4.94 -13.24
N LEU A 76 -24.74 -4.93 -11.92
CA LEU A 76 -25.69 -5.53 -11.00
C LEU A 76 -27.06 -4.80 -11.01
N ARG A 77 -27.07 -3.46 -11.15
CA ARG A 77 -28.30 -2.68 -11.30
C ARG A 77 -29.05 -3.07 -12.57
N GLN A 78 -28.37 -3.14 -13.71
CA GLN A 78 -28.95 -3.56 -14.97
C GLN A 78 -29.49 -5.00 -14.91
N ASN A 79 -28.73 -5.91 -14.31
CA ASN A 79 -29.16 -7.31 -14.13
C ASN A 79 -30.40 -7.40 -13.23
N LEU A 80 -30.48 -6.60 -12.17
CA LEU A 80 -31.66 -6.57 -11.31
C LEU A 80 -32.88 -6.02 -12.04
N GLU A 81 -32.72 -4.99 -12.87
CA GLU A 81 -33.79 -4.46 -13.72
C GLU A 81 -34.32 -5.53 -14.68
N ASN A 82 -33.42 -6.17 -15.44
CA ASN A 82 -33.76 -7.25 -16.36
C ASN A 82 -34.47 -8.42 -15.63
N MET A 83 -33.98 -8.81 -14.45
CA MET A 83 -34.58 -9.88 -13.68
C MET A 83 -35.97 -9.52 -13.16
N ASN A 84 -36.20 -8.24 -12.78
CA ASN A 84 -37.52 -7.77 -12.40
C ASN A 84 -38.52 -7.78 -13.58
N GLU A 85 -38.06 -7.51 -14.81
CA GLU A 85 -38.89 -7.64 -16.02
C GLU A 85 -39.26 -9.09 -16.27
N ILE A 86 -38.28 -10.02 -16.16
CA ILE A 86 -38.54 -11.46 -16.28
C ILE A 86 -39.54 -11.89 -15.22
N TYR A 87 -39.40 -11.45 -13.98
CA TYR A 87 -40.34 -11.75 -12.92
C TYR A 87 -41.76 -11.31 -13.26
N LYS A 88 -41.95 -10.06 -13.73
CA LYS A 88 -43.27 -9.53 -14.15
C LYS A 88 -43.87 -10.35 -15.28
N HIS A 89 -43.05 -10.72 -16.28
CA HIS A 89 -43.49 -11.53 -17.41
C HIS A 89 -43.96 -12.92 -16.97
N THR A 90 -43.15 -13.62 -16.13
CA THR A 90 -43.48 -14.95 -15.64
C THR A 90 -44.71 -14.94 -14.71
N ASP A 91 -44.86 -13.91 -13.86
CA ASP A 91 -46.04 -13.72 -13.03
C ASP A 91 -47.34 -13.56 -13.86
N ASN A 92 -47.26 -12.82 -14.97
CA ASN A 92 -48.38 -12.69 -15.92
C ASN A 92 -48.70 -14.02 -16.61
N MET A 93 -47.66 -14.82 -17.00
CA MET A 93 -47.85 -16.15 -17.57
C MET A 93 -48.50 -17.11 -16.58
N TYR A 94 -48.10 -17.05 -15.30
CA TYR A 94 -48.74 -17.82 -14.23
C TYR A 94 -50.22 -17.45 -14.07
N LYS A 95 -50.55 -16.16 -14.06
CA LYS A 95 -51.94 -15.68 -14.02
C LYS A 95 -52.78 -16.14 -15.20
N ALA A 96 -52.12 -16.35 -16.36
CA ALA A 96 -52.74 -16.90 -17.57
C ALA A 96 -52.80 -18.44 -17.57
N GLY A 97 -52.26 -19.10 -16.54
CA GLY A 97 -52.23 -20.58 -16.42
C GLY A 97 -51.25 -21.29 -17.32
N THR A 98 -50.22 -20.60 -17.86
CA THR A 98 -49.25 -21.14 -18.82
C THR A 98 -47.96 -21.60 -18.17
N VAL A 99 -47.67 -21.26 -16.92
CA VAL A 99 -46.49 -21.70 -16.13
C VAL A 99 -46.94 -22.00 -14.71
N GLU A 100 -46.06 -22.74 -13.98
CA GLU A 100 -46.34 -23.16 -12.60
C GLU A 100 -45.91 -22.04 -11.59
N VAL A 101 -46.49 -22.06 -10.41
CA VAL A 101 -46.13 -21.15 -9.31
C VAL A 101 -44.65 -21.29 -8.91
N THR A 102 -44.10 -22.50 -9.02
CA THR A 102 -42.71 -22.83 -8.78
C THR A 102 -41.74 -22.01 -9.62
N ASP A 103 -42.12 -21.74 -10.89
CA ASP A 103 -41.30 -20.94 -11.83
C ASP A 103 -41.26 -19.47 -11.35
N VAL A 104 -42.41 -18.94 -10.93
CA VAL A 104 -42.49 -17.57 -10.37
C VAL A 104 -41.67 -17.45 -9.07
N ASP A 105 -41.78 -18.44 -8.18
CA ASP A 105 -41.06 -18.47 -6.92
C ASP A 105 -39.54 -18.54 -7.13
N GLN A 106 -39.09 -19.32 -8.10
CA GLN A 106 -37.66 -19.42 -8.45
C GLN A 106 -37.09 -18.06 -8.91
N ILE A 107 -37.83 -17.35 -9.78
CA ILE A 107 -37.39 -16.02 -10.24
C ILE A 107 -37.44 -15.01 -9.11
N ARG A 108 -38.46 -15.08 -8.24
CA ARG A 108 -38.55 -14.24 -7.05
C ARG A 108 -37.35 -14.40 -6.12
N ILE A 109 -36.88 -15.64 -5.90
CA ILE A 109 -35.69 -15.94 -5.13
C ILE A 109 -34.47 -15.31 -5.79
N ASN A 110 -34.31 -15.44 -7.12
CA ASN A 110 -33.19 -14.87 -7.86
C ASN A 110 -33.18 -13.34 -7.78
N VAL A 111 -34.32 -12.68 -7.87
CA VAL A 111 -34.47 -11.22 -7.62
C VAL A 111 -33.99 -10.85 -6.22
N GLY A 112 -34.39 -11.64 -5.21
CA GLY A 112 -33.95 -11.44 -3.83
C GLY A 112 -32.43 -11.55 -3.67
N GLN A 113 -31.81 -12.54 -4.29
CA GLN A 113 -30.37 -12.72 -4.27
C GLN A 113 -29.64 -11.57 -4.96
N LEU A 114 -30.11 -11.11 -6.14
CA LEU A 114 -29.54 -9.95 -6.83
C LEU A 114 -29.65 -8.67 -6.02
N LYS A 115 -30.78 -8.45 -5.33
CA LYS A 115 -30.91 -7.29 -4.42
C LYS A 115 -29.88 -7.33 -3.29
N ASN A 116 -29.68 -8.49 -2.68
CA ASN A 116 -28.67 -8.64 -1.62
C ASN A 116 -27.24 -8.43 -2.16
N SER A 117 -26.95 -8.92 -3.38
CA SER A 117 -25.67 -8.71 -4.04
C SER A 117 -25.44 -7.21 -4.35
N LEU A 118 -26.48 -6.49 -4.80
CA LEU A 118 -26.44 -5.06 -5.05
C LEU A 118 -26.11 -4.28 -3.76
N LEU A 119 -26.82 -4.55 -2.66
CA LEU A 119 -26.54 -3.91 -1.37
C LEU A 119 -25.14 -4.20 -0.86
N SER A 120 -24.64 -5.41 -1.07
CA SER A 120 -23.26 -5.78 -0.72
C SER A 120 -22.24 -5.00 -1.57
N MET A 121 -22.50 -4.88 -2.87
CA MET A 121 -21.61 -4.14 -3.78
C MET A 121 -21.61 -2.63 -3.47
N GLU A 122 -22.75 -2.03 -3.13
CA GLU A 122 -22.83 -0.62 -2.70
C GLU A 122 -21.93 -0.35 -1.48
N ARG A 123 -21.93 -1.27 -0.51
CA ARG A 123 -21.02 -1.18 0.66
C ARG A 123 -19.56 -1.35 0.25
N THR A 124 -19.28 -2.27 -0.67
CA THR A 124 -17.91 -2.49 -1.19
C THR A 124 -17.39 -1.24 -1.89
N VAL A 125 -18.20 -0.59 -2.73
CA VAL A 125 -17.84 0.67 -3.38
C VAL A 125 -17.52 1.75 -2.34
N ALA A 126 -18.35 1.88 -1.30
CA ALA A 126 -18.10 2.85 -0.23
C ALA A 126 -16.79 2.57 0.53
N VAL A 127 -16.47 1.30 0.79
CA VAL A 127 -15.20 0.89 1.41
C VAL A 127 -14.02 1.22 0.50
N ASN A 128 -14.12 0.92 -0.80
CA ASN A 128 -13.06 1.22 -1.78
C ASN A 128 -12.79 2.72 -1.89
N TYR A 129 -13.84 3.56 -1.87
CA TYR A 129 -13.67 5.01 -1.80
C TYR A 129 -12.97 5.48 -0.51
N ASN A 130 -13.26 4.85 0.62
CA ASN A 130 -12.56 5.17 1.88
C ASN A 130 -11.10 4.75 1.83
N LEU A 131 -10.80 3.61 1.22
CA LEU A 131 -9.42 3.17 1.01
C LEU A 131 -8.65 4.16 0.12
N LEU A 132 -9.27 4.60 -0.99
CA LEU A 132 -8.67 5.61 -1.86
C LEU A 132 -8.42 6.94 -1.11
N ARG A 133 -9.37 7.40 -0.27
CA ARG A 133 -9.14 8.58 0.59
C ARG A 133 -7.95 8.40 1.51
N LEU A 134 -7.84 7.25 2.13
CA LEU A 134 -6.72 6.92 3.02
C LEU A 134 -5.39 6.98 2.27
N GLN A 135 -5.30 6.39 1.07
CA GLN A 135 -4.09 6.42 0.25
C GLN A 135 -3.72 7.84 -0.21
N LEU A 136 -4.72 8.68 -0.44
CA LEU A 136 -4.52 10.10 -0.80
C LEU A 136 -4.26 11.01 0.41
N GLY A 137 -4.28 10.47 1.65
CA GLY A 137 -4.13 11.26 2.87
C GLY A 137 -5.30 12.21 3.15
N LEU A 138 -6.49 11.94 2.60
CA LEU A 138 -7.67 12.78 2.77
C LEU A 138 -8.48 12.35 4.00
N GLU A 139 -9.19 13.30 4.60
CA GLU A 139 -10.12 13.02 5.69
C GLU A 139 -11.29 12.13 5.24
N ALA A 140 -11.79 11.30 6.19
CA ALA A 140 -12.96 10.48 5.95
C ALA A 140 -14.18 11.36 5.61
N GLY A 141 -14.85 11.03 4.48
CA GLY A 141 -16.01 11.78 4.02
C GLY A 141 -15.70 12.89 3.00
N THR A 142 -14.43 13.20 2.72
CA THR A 142 -14.08 14.15 1.63
C THR A 142 -14.70 13.66 0.32
N PRO A 143 -15.47 14.50 -0.40
CA PRO A 143 -16.08 14.10 -1.66
C PRO A 143 -15.00 13.89 -2.72
N ILE A 144 -14.93 12.67 -3.26
CA ILE A 144 -14.08 12.34 -4.41
C ILE A 144 -15.01 11.98 -5.57
N LYS A 145 -14.72 12.49 -6.75
CA LYS A 145 -15.38 12.10 -7.99
C LYS A 145 -14.31 11.65 -8.98
N LEU A 146 -14.44 10.43 -9.45
CA LEU A 146 -13.58 9.92 -10.52
C LEU A 146 -14.09 10.50 -11.84
N THR A 147 -13.15 10.94 -12.69
CA THR A 147 -13.46 11.58 -13.99
C THR A 147 -13.32 10.61 -15.15
N ASP A 148 -12.56 9.54 -14.96
CA ASP A 148 -12.23 8.60 -16.02
C ASP A 148 -13.23 7.44 -16.05
N ALA A 149 -13.54 6.98 -17.26
CA ALA A 149 -14.30 5.74 -17.47
C ALA A 149 -13.31 4.57 -17.70
N LEU A 150 -13.63 3.41 -17.15
CA LEU A 150 -12.80 2.21 -17.28
C LEU A 150 -12.46 1.87 -18.74
N ASN A 151 -13.39 2.14 -19.68
CA ASN A 151 -13.19 1.86 -21.11
C ASN A 151 -12.04 2.65 -21.73
N VAL A 152 -11.76 3.87 -21.26
CA VAL A 152 -10.65 4.71 -21.75
C VAL A 152 -9.29 4.07 -21.49
N PHE A 153 -9.17 3.35 -20.37
CA PHE A 153 -7.92 2.65 -20.03
C PHE A 153 -7.72 1.39 -20.86
N LEU A 154 -8.80 0.68 -21.19
CA LEU A 154 -8.74 -0.54 -22.00
C LEU A 154 -8.38 -0.23 -23.48
N GLU A 155 -8.81 0.93 -23.98
CA GLU A 155 -8.52 1.37 -25.35
C GLU A 155 -7.12 1.98 -25.51
N ASN A 156 -6.56 2.58 -24.44
CA ASN A 156 -5.23 3.19 -24.42
C ASN A 156 -4.13 2.20 -24.02
N ASP A 157 -4.15 1.00 -24.56
CA ASP A 157 -3.13 -0.01 -24.25
C ASP A 157 -1.75 0.43 -24.76
N LYS A 158 -1.05 1.23 -23.93
CA LYS A 158 0.36 1.56 -24.10
C LYS A 158 1.31 0.41 -23.75
N SER A 159 0.77 -0.70 -23.22
CA SER A 159 1.55 -1.86 -22.79
C SER A 159 2.36 -2.46 -23.95
N THR A 160 1.84 -2.41 -25.16
CA THR A 160 2.55 -2.89 -26.36
C THR A 160 3.86 -2.15 -26.59
N ARG A 161 4.00 -0.89 -26.19
CA ARG A 161 5.25 -0.12 -26.31
C ARG A 161 6.32 -0.56 -25.33
N LEU A 162 5.94 -0.95 -24.11
CA LEU A 162 6.87 -1.38 -23.07
C LEU A 162 7.61 -2.68 -23.43
N TYR A 163 7.00 -3.55 -24.25
CA TYR A 163 7.64 -4.77 -24.73
C TYR A 163 8.71 -4.54 -25.82
N VAL A 164 8.73 -3.36 -26.43
CA VAL A 164 9.64 -3.01 -27.53
C VAL A 164 10.87 -2.26 -27.01
N GLU A 165 10.79 -1.63 -25.84
CA GLU A 165 11.92 -0.93 -25.24
C GLU A 165 12.93 -1.92 -24.64
N LYS A 166 14.21 -1.67 -24.93
CA LYS A 166 15.30 -2.49 -24.40
C LYS A 166 15.37 -2.29 -22.87
N PHE A 167 15.09 -3.35 -22.13
CA PHE A 167 15.18 -3.33 -20.67
C PHE A 167 16.64 -3.12 -20.24
N ASP A 168 16.90 -2.07 -19.44
CA ASP A 168 18.17 -1.85 -18.77
C ASP A 168 17.98 -2.04 -17.26
N ILE A 169 18.60 -3.10 -16.73
CA ILE A 169 18.51 -3.45 -15.31
C ILE A 169 19.06 -2.33 -14.40
N ASN A 170 20.00 -1.52 -14.89
CA ASN A 170 20.59 -0.44 -14.10
C ASN A 170 19.59 0.69 -13.79
N ASN A 171 18.51 0.78 -14.58
CA ASN A 171 17.42 1.74 -14.31
C ASN A 171 16.39 1.21 -13.32
N ASN A 172 16.52 -0.04 -12.88
CA ASN A 172 15.63 -0.63 -11.87
C ASN A 172 16.07 -0.22 -10.47
N LEU A 173 15.21 0.49 -9.74
CA LEU A 173 15.50 0.99 -8.39
C LEU A 173 15.81 -0.11 -7.39
N SER A 174 15.09 -1.22 -7.42
CA SER A 174 15.36 -2.35 -6.52
C SER A 174 16.75 -2.95 -6.78
N TYR A 175 17.18 -3.02 -8.04
CA TYR A 175 18.53 -3.46 -8.38
C TYR A 175 19.61 -2.47 -7.88
N GLN A 176 19.37 -1.17 -8.04
CA GLN A 176 20.28 -0.13 -7.56
C GLN A 176 20.39 -0.18 -6.03
N LEU A 177 19.27 -0.35 -5.31
CA LEU A 177 19.23 -0.45 -3.85
C LEU A 177 20.04 -1.67 -3.36
N ILE A 178 19.83 -2.85 -3.94
CA ILE A 178 20.58 -4.07 -3.59
C ILE A 178 22.07 -3.89 -3.88
N THR A 179 22.42 -3.22 -4.99
CA THR A 179 23.80 -2.94 -5.35
C THR A 179 24.46 -2.01 -4.33
N THR A 180 23.79 -0.94 -3.94
CA THR A 180 24.27 0.01 -2.92
C THR A 180 24.39 -0.66 -1.54
N GLN A 181 23.44 -1.51 -1.15
CA GLN A 181 23.52 -2.31 0.08
C GLN A 181 24.71 -3.27 0.07
N THR A 182 24.98 -3.88 -1.09
CA THR A 182 26.14 -4.78 -1.25
C THR A 182 27.46 -4.00 -1.16
N GLU A 183 27.51 -2.78 -1.69
CA GLU A 183 28.68 -1.89 -1.57
C GLU A 183 28.93 -1.50 -0.10
N LEU A 184 27.87 -1.19 0.65
CA LEU A 184 27.95 -0.87 2.08
C LEU A 184 28.52 -2.05 2.89
N ASN A 185 28.05 -3.27 2.61
CA ASN A 185 28.47 -4.48 3.34
C ASN A 185 29.91 -4.92 3.02
N LYS A 186 30.51 -4.41 1.96
CA LYS A 186 31.91 -4.71 1.59
C LYS A 186 32.94 -3.77 2.24
N LYS A 187 32.49 -2.68 2.87
CA LYS A 187 33.35 -1.69 3.55
C LYS A 187 33.48 -2.01 5.03
#